data_40d521c96309741d700309b10dbd68c8
#
_entry.id   40d521c96309741d700309b10dbd68c8
#
_cell.length_a   1.000
_cell.length_b   1.000
_cell.length_c   1.000
_cell.angle_alpha   90.00
_cell.angle_beta   90.00
_cell.angle_gamma   90.00
#
_symmetry.space_group_name_H-M   'P 1'
#
loop_
_entity.id
_entity.type
_entity.pdbx_description
1 polymer ?
#
loop_
_entity_poly.entity_id
_entity_poly.type
_entity_poly.pdbx_seq_one_letter_code
_entity_poly.pdbx_strand_id
1 'polypeptide(L)'
;MATNWEHLASGEALAAAAAIRSKDGVEEKFDAALIQSKEAQGWVVKKTYKNGSALMMQPKKIGDAFEDEVWMIFYKMGFTVMNADRHFKLSYSEEYPDLTKQLDVVAIDDETCLFIECKETEKFERNKSWLQEIAEMESKYKGLVREISKEYPGRKFKYIFATKNYVLGSQDRDRLANAKIAYFDDETVSYYKALVDHLGSAARYQLLGSLFAHQKQ
;
A
#
# COMPACT_ATOMS: atom_id res chain seq x y z
N MET A 1 11.15 -14.47 -12.75
CA MET A 1 10.36 -13.50 -13.55
C MET A 1 10.98 -12.11 -13.33
N ALA A 2 11.23 -11.36 -14.39
CA ALA A 2 11.70 -9.98 -14.28
C ALA A 2 10.61 -9.07 -13.67
N THR A 3 10.92 -7.80 -13.50
CA THR A 3 9.95 -6.76 -13.10
C THR A 3 8.74 -6.77 -14.03
N ASN A 4 7.54 -6.70 -13.47
CA ASN A 4 6.28 -6.73 -14.23
C ASN A 4 5.66 -5.33 -14.34
N TRP A 5 6.24 -4.52 -15.22
CA TRP A 5 5.89 -3.11 -15.44
C TRP A 5 4.43 -2.88 -15.81
N GLU A 6 3.77 -3.88 -16.41
CA GLU A 6 2.35 -3.84 -16.78
C GLU A 6 1.40 -3.68 -15.59
N HIS A 7 1.88 -3.92 -14.36
CA HIS A 7 1.14 -3.68 -13.13
C HIS A 7 1.31 -2.25 -12.57
N LEU A 8 2.08 -1.38 -13.22
CA LEU A 8 2.04 0.06 -12.96
C LEU A 8 0.98 0.74 -13.82
N ALA A 9 0.21 1.63 -13.23
CA ALA A 9 -0.88 2.34 -13.87
C ALA A 9 -0.70 3.85 -13.79
N SER A 10 -1.15 4.54 -14.82
CA SER A 10 -1.25 6.00 -14.90
C SER A 10 -2.57 6.40 -15.59
N GLY A 11 -2.96 7.67 -15.51
CA GLY A 11 -4.14 8.20 -16.22
C GLY A 11 -5.41 7.41 -15.90
N GLU A 12 -6.13 6.99 -16.94
CA GLU A 12 -7.42 6.27 -16.82
C GLU A 12 -7.27 4.90 -16.12
N ALA A 13 -6.18 4.18 -16.38
CA ALA A 13 -5.93 2.90 -15.71
C ALA A 13 -5.73 3.08 -14.20
N LEU A 14 -5.07 4.17 -13.79
CA LEU A 14 -4.90 4.51 -12.38
C LEU A 14 -6.24 4.88 -11.72
N ALA A 15 -7.09 5.63 -12.41
CA ALA A 15 -8.44 5.97 -11.93
C ALA A 15 -9.33 4.70 -11.80
N ALA A 16 -9.23 3.75 -12.74
CA ALA A 16 -9.91 2.47 -12.65
C ALA A 16 -9.43 1.63 -11.45
N ALA A 17 -8.12 1.59 -11.21
CA ALA A 17 -7.55 0.94 -10.03
C ALA A 17 -8.07 1.58 -8.74
N ALA A 18 -8.15 2.91 -8.66
CA ALA A 18 -8.70 3.63 -7.51
C ALA A 18 -10.17 3.27 -7.25
N ALA A 19 -10.98 3.16 -8.30
CA ALA A 19 -12.38 2.75 -8.19
C ALA A 19 -12.56 1.32 -7.65
N ILE A 20 -11.62 0.42 -7.94
CA ILE A 20 -11.61 -0.94 -7.39
C ILE A 20 -11.15 -0.91 -5.93
N ARG A 21 -10.06 -0.21 -5.63
CA ARG A 21 -9.49 -0.13 -4.28
C ARG A 21 -10.37 0.62 -3.28
N SER A 22 -11.23 1.52 -3.74
CA SER A 22 -12.17 2.26 -2.88
C SER A 22 -13.35 1.41 -2.39
N LYS A 23 -13.60 0.22 -2.95
CA LYS A 23 -14.69 -0.67 -2.52
C LYS A 23 -14.32 -1.39 -1.23
N ASP A 24 -15.33 -1.63 -0.37
CA ASP A 24 -15.15 -2.37 0.89
C ASP A 24 -14.98 -3.89 0.68
N GLY A 25 -15.30 -4.38 -0.50
CA GLY A 25 -15.25 -5.81 -0.85
C GLY A 25 -15.74 -6.07 -2.26
N VAL A 26 -15.91 -7.35 -2.58
CA VAL A 26 -16.49 -7.82 -3.84
C VAL A 26 -17.98 -8.04 -3.63
N GLU A 27 -18.81 -7.41 -4.46
CA GLU A 27 -20.27 -7.59 -4.43
C GLU A 27 -20.73 -8.52 -5.55
N GLU A 28 -21.59 -9.47 -5.21
CA GLU A 28 -22.17 -10.41 -6.15
C GLU A 28 -23.60 -10.78 -5.73
N LYS A 29 -24.45 -11.07 -6.73
CA LYS A 29 -25.82 -11.49 -6.51
C LYS A 29 -25.92 -13.01 -6.54
N PHE A 30 -26.51 -13.57 -5.49
CA PHE A 30 -26.71 -15.02 -5.34
C PHE A 30 -28.20 -15.37 -5.23
N ASP A 31 -28.56 -16.54 -5.72
CA ASP A 31 -29.90 -17.10 -5.55
C ASP A 31 -30.12 -17.55 -4.09
N ALA A 32 -31.38 -17.60 -3.67
CA ALA A 32 -31.79 -17.95 -2.30
C ALA A 32 -31.13 -19.23 -1.78
N ALA A 33 -30.99 -20.25 -2.63
CA ALA A 33 -30.40 -21.54 -2.28
C ALA A 33 -28.88 -21.46 -1.90
N LEU A 34 -28.19 -20.43 -2.34
CA LEU A 34 -26.74 -20.27 -2.13
C LEU A 34 -26.41 -19.37 -0.93
N ILE A 35 -27.36 -18.59 -0.41
CA ILE A 35 -27.11 -17.57 0.61
C ILE A 35 -26.42 -18.16 1.83
N GLN A 36 -27.03 -19.21 2.43
CA GLN A 36 -26.47 -19.82 3.64
C GLN A 36 -25.04 -20.35 3.45
N SER A 37 -24.77 -20.97 2.29
CA SER A 37 -23.43 -21.48 2.00
C SER A 37 -22.42 -20.34 1.79
N LYS A 38 -22.86 -19.21 1.24
CA LYS A 38 -22.01 -18.03 1.05
C LYS A 38 -21.76 -17.31 2.37
N GLU A 39 -22.74 -17.22 3.26
CA GLU A 39 -22.54 -16.71 4.62
C GLU A 39 -21.49 -17.54 5.39
N ALA A 40 -21.53 -18.86 5.27
CA ALA A 40 -20.53 -19.76 5.85
C ALA A 40 -19.11 -19.54 5.24
N GLN A 41 -19.01 -18.97 4.04
CA GLN A 41 -17.75 -18.57 3.39
C GLN A 41 -17.34 -17.13 3.69
N GLY A 42 -18.03 -16.44 4.61
CA GLY A 42 -17.71 -15.07 5.02
C GLY A 42 -18.35 -13.97 4.16
N TRP A 43 -19.30 -14.31 3.30
CA TRP A 43 -20.10 -13.32 2.59
C TRP A 43 -21.16 -12.71 3.51
N VAL A 44 -21.43 -11.41 3.37
CA VAL A 44 -22.40 -10.67 4.17
C VAL A 44 -23.54 -10.18 3.28
N VAL A 45 -24.79 -10.41 3.69
CA VAL A 45 -25.96 -9.93 2.95
C VAL A 45 -26.06 -8.41 3.05
N LYS A 46 -26.05 -7.73 1.90
CA LYS A 46 -26.25 -6.27 1.77
C LYS A 46 -27.69 -5.93 1.48
N LYS A 47 -28.35 -6.74 0.64
CA LYS A 47 -29.74 -6.51 0.22
C LYS A 47 -30.39 -7.82 -0.20
N THR A 48 -31.62 -8.06 0.27
CA THR A 48 -32.47 -9.16 -0.18
C THR A 48 -33.53 -8.65 -1.16
N TYR A 49 -33.76 -9.41 -2.22
CA TYR A 49 -34.76 -9.09 -3.25
C TYR A 49 -36.04 -9.88 -3.03
N LYS A 50 -37.18 -9.40 -3.61
CA LYS A 50 -38.50 -10.04 -3.48
C LYS A 50 -38.55 -11.50 -3.97
N ASN A 51 -37.71 -11.87 -4.91
CA ASN A 51 -37.59 -13.24 -5.44
C ASN A 51 -36.72 -14.15 -4.56
N GLY A 52 -36.29 -13.70 -3.38
CA GLY A 52 -35.45 -14.46 -2.46
C GLY A 52 -33.95 -14.42 -2.77
N SER A 53 -33.52 -13.89 -3.91
CA SER A 53 -32.07 -13.67 -4.17
C SER A 53 -31.51 -12.56 -3.28
N ALA A 54 -30.19 -12.55 -3.06
CA ALA A 54 -29.53 -11.50 -2.28
C ALA A 54 -28.30 -10.95 -3.00
N LEU A 55 -28.08 -9.64 -2.88
CA LEU A 55 -26.78 -9.02 -3.11
C LEU A 55 -25.95 -9.24 -1.86
N MET A 56 -24.83 -9.91 -2.01
CA MET A 56 -23.91 -10.18 -0.91
C MET A 56 -22.55 -9.56 -1.19
N MET A 57 -21.81 -9.26 -0.15
CA MET A 57 -20.47 -8.71 -0.22
C MET A 57 -19.50 -9.64 0.51
N GLN A 58 -18.40 -9.96 -0.12
CA GLN A 58 -17.24 -10.56 0.53
C GLN A 58 -16.29 -9.44 0.96
N PRO A 59 -16.15 -9.16 2.26
CA PRO A 59 -15.25 -8.13 2.74
C PRO A 59 -13.81 -8.41 2.34
N LYS A 60 -13.02 -7.35 2.15
CA LYS A 60 -11.57 -7.48 2.00
C LYS A 60 -10.95 -8.12 3.25
N LYS A 61 -9.86 -8.83 3.06
CA LYS A 61 -8.99 -9.21 4.18
C LYS A 61 -8.45 -7.93 4.85
N ILE A 62 -8.18 -8.01 6.15
CA ILE A 62 -7.72 -6.86 6.94
C ILE A 62 -6.48 -6.21 6.33
N GLY A 63 -5.43 -6.98 6.03
CA GLY A 63 -4.23 -6.46 5.38
C GLY A 63 -4.51 -5.81 4.03
N ASP A 64 -5.37 -6.43 3.18
CA ASP A 64 -5.78 -5.87 1.88
C ASP A 64 -6.52 -4.53 2.03
N ALA A 65 -7.35 -4.40 3.07
CA ALA A 65 -8.08 -3.16 3.34
C ALA A 65 -7.13 -2.03 3.76
N PHE A 66 -6.13 -2.35 4.58
CA PHE A 66 -5.12 -1.37 5.01
C PHE A 66 -4.19 -0.95 3.86
N GLU A 67 -3.73 -1.89 3.05
CA GLU A 67 -2.97 -1.55 1.82
C GLU A 67 -3.75 -0.60 0.92
N ASP A 68 -5.06 -0.86 0.71
CA ASP A 68 -5.90 0.02 -0.09
C ASP A 68 -6.13 1.38 0.58
N GLU A 69 -6.26 1.44 1.90
CA GLU A 69 -6.35 2.70 2.64
C GLU A 69 -5.10 3.56 2.42
N VAL A 70 -3.91 2.97 2.59
CA VAL A 70 -2.63 3.65 2.35
C VAL A 70 -2.50 4.05 0.88
N TRP A 71 -2.80 3.15 -0.06
CA TRP A 71 -2.74 3.43 -1.49
C TRP A 71 -3.65 4.62 -1.86
N MET A 72 -4.88 4.67 -1.33
CA MET A 72 -5.83 5.76 -1.60
C MET A 72 -5.36 7.11 -1.06
N ILE A 73 -4.59 7.15 0.03
CA ILE A 73 -3.97 8.37 0.53
C ILE A 73 -3.02 8.96 -0.53
N PHE A 74 -2.12 8.13 -1.08
CA PHE A 74 -1.17 8.58 -2.11
C PHE A 74 -1.86 8.93 -3.43
N TYR A 75 -2.88 8.17 -3.84
CA TYR A 75 -3.69 8.51 -5.01
C TYR A 75 -4.36 9.89 -4.88
N LYS A 76 -5.02 10.17 -3.77
CA LYS A 76 -5.64 11.46 -3.49
C LYS A 76 -4.61 12.60 -3.37
N MET A 77 -3.38 12.32 -2.97
CA MET A 77 -2.26 13.26 -3.00
C MET A 77 -1.81 13.60 -4.42
N GLY A 78 -2.32 12.91 -5.45
CA GLY A 78 -2.03 13.21 -6.85
C GLY A 78 -0.72 12.63 -7.37
N PHE A 79 -0.26 11.50 -6.82
CA PHE A 79 0.78 10.70 -7.47
C PHE A 79 0.24 10.17 -8.80
N THR A 80 1.03 10.28 -9.86
CA THR A 80 0.56 10.08 -11.25
C THR A 80 0.77 8.68 -11.78
N VAL A 81 1.65 7.90 -11.14
CA VAL A 81 1.89 6.49 -11.44
C VAL A 81 1.90 5.71 -10.14
N MET A 82 1.11 4.63 -10.08
CA MET A 82 1.04 3.74 -8.92
C MET A 82 0.81 2.29 -9.37
N ASN A 83 1.07 1.33 -8.47
CA ASN A 83 0.71 -0.06 -8.78
C ASN A 83 -0.81 -0.23 -8.88
N ALA A 84 -1.27 -0.80 -10.02
CA ALA A 84 -2.70 -1.01 -10.28
C ALA A 84 -3.31 -2.01 -9.30
N ASP A 85 -2.55 -3.05 -8.99
CA ASP A 85 -2.99 -4.17 -8.14
C ASP A 85 -1.88 -4.60 -7.16
N ARG A 86 -2.11 -5.72 -6.45
CA ARG A 86 -1.18 -6.30 -5.47
C ARG A 86 -0.15 -7.25 -6.07
N HIS A 87 -0.05 -7.32 -7.39
CA HIS A 87 0.87 -8.25 -8.05
C HIS A 87 2.14 -7.57 -8.57
N PHE A 88 2.26 -6.25 -8.39
CA PHE A 88 3.45 -5.53 -8.80
C PHE A 88 4.68 -6.04 -8.07
N LYS A 89 5.67 -6.47 -8.84
CA LYS A 89 6.95 -6.97 -8.35
C LYS A 89 8.09 -6.25 -9.04
N LEU A 90 9.06 -5.84 -8.27
CA LEU A 90 10.25 -5.15 -8.74
C LEU A 90 11.48 -6.02 -8.47
N SER A 91 12.34 -6.21 -9.46
CA SER A 91 13.61 -6.90 -9.28
C SER A 91 14.53 -6.06 -8.38
N TYR A 92 15.28 -6.73 -7.49
CA TYR A 92 16.28 -6.08 -6.65
C TYR A 92 17.70 -6.59 -6.88
N SER A 93 17.87 -7.58 -7.78
CA SER A 93 19.16 -8.13 -8.16
C SER A 93 19.45 -7.88 -9.64
N GLU A 94 20.67 -7.49 -9.95
CA GLU A 94 21.11 -7.31 -11.32
C GLU A 94 21.55 -8.64 -11.92
N GLU A 95 22.23 -9.45 -11.13
CA GLU A 95 22.74 -10.76 -11.51
C GLU A 95 21.60 -11.78 -11.68
N TYR A 96 20.58 -11.67 -10.83
CA TYR A 96 19.44 -12.59 -10.80
C TYR A 96 18.11 -11.80 -10.94
N PRO A 97 17.69 -11.43 -12.17
CA PRO A 97 16.48 -10.63 -12.39
C PRO A 97 15.19 -11.26 -11.86
N ASP A 98 15.18 -12.57 -11.65
CA ASP A 98 14.05 -13.31 -11.07
C ASP A 98 13.91 -13.11 -9.55
N LEU A 99 14.92 -12.56 -8.89
CA LEU A 99 14.83 -12.16 -7.51
C LEU A 99 14.04 -10.85 -7.42
N THR A 100 12.75 -10.98 -7.16
CA THR A 100 11.81 -9.86 -7.09
C THR A 100 11.25 -9.69 -5.68
N LYS A 101 10.85 -8.46 -5.35
CA LYS A 101 10.04 -8.15 -4.17
C LYS A 101 8.69 -7.61 -4.64
N GLN A 102 7.62 -8.18 -4.12
CA GLN A 102 6.29 -7.58 -4.21
C GLN A 102 6.27 -6.34 -3.33
N LEU A 103 5.73 -5.25 -3.86
CA LEU A 103 5.58 -3.97 -3.16
C LEU A 103 4.09 -3.72 -2.94
N ASP A 104 3.70 -3.43 -1.70
CA ASP A 104 2.31 -3.23 -1.33
C ASP A 104 1.77 -1.94 -1.98
N VAL A 105 2.53 -0.84 -1.86
CA VAL A 105 2.22 0.42 -2.53
C VAL A 105 3.48 1.02 -3.16
N VAL A 106 3.35 1.44 -4.40
CA VAL A 106 4.35 2.26 -5.11
C VAL A 106 3.66 3.53 -5.59
N ALA A 107 4.24 4.68 -5.26
CA ALA A 107 3.70 5.98 -5.65
C ALA A 107 4.81 6.84 -6.28
N ILE A 108 4.59 7.25 -7.53
CA ILE A 108 5.57 7.95 -8.35
C ILE A 108 4.94 9.24 -8.89
N ASP A 109 5.71 10.31 -8.84
CA ASP A 109 5.44 11.57 -9.52
C ASP A 109 6.69 12.06 -10.30
N ASP A 110 6.69 13.32 -10.73
CA ASP A 110 7.79 13.88 -11.51
C ASP A 110 9.09 14.01 -10.73
N GLU A 111 9.04 14.11 -9.40
CA GLU A 111 10.19 14.36 -8.54
C GLU A 111 10.56 13.17 -7.64
N THR A 112 9.58 12.32 -7.30
CA THR A 112 9.74 11.33 -6.26
C THR A 112 9.20 9.95 -6.63
N CYS A 113 9.77 8.93 -6.02
CA CYS A 113 9.28 7.55 -6.05
C CYS A 113 9.32 6.99 -4.63
N LEU A 114 8.17 6.58 -4.14
CA LEU A 114 7.98 6.05 -2.78
C LEU A 114 7.65 4.57 -2.86
N PHE A 115 8.31 3.77 -2.04
CA PHE A 115 7.99 2.37 -1.80
C PHE A 115 7.38 2.25 -0.41
N ILE A 116 6.21 1.65 -0.28
CA ILE A 116 5.53 1.52 1.00
C ILE A 116 5.24 0.05 1.26
N GLU A 117 5.68 -0.44 2.40
CA GLU A 117 5.33 -1.74 2.96
C GLU A 117 4.25 -1.52 4.02
N CYS A 118 3.18 -2.31 3.98
CA CYS A 118 2.01 -2.19 4.85
C CYS A 118 1.89 -3.43 5.75
N LYS A 119 1.69 -3.24 7.04
CA LYS A 119 1.42 -4.34 7.99
C LYS A 119 0.29 -3.99 8.93
N GLU A 120 -0.73 -4.85 9.00
CA GLU A 120 -1.86 -4.70 9.92
C GLU A 120 -2.12 -5.99 10.68
N THR A 121 -2.58 -5.88 11.93
CA THR A 121 -3.13 -6.98 12.71
C THR A 121 -4.58 -6.69 13.12
N GLU A 122 -5.33 -7.76 13.43
CA GLU A 122 -6.72 -7.63 13.91
C GLU A 122 -6.80 -6.98 15.30
N LYS A 123 -5.78 -7.15 16.11
CA LYS A 123 -5.73 -6.67 17.49
C LYS A 123 -4.47 -5.87 17.69
N PHE A 124 -4.59 -4.85 18.53
CA PHE A 124 -3.43 -4.08 18.96
C PHE A 124 -2.45 -4.99 19.69
N GLU A 125 -1.35 -5.30 19.04
CA GLU A 125 -0.32 -6.18 19.57
C GLU A 125 0.94 -5.41 19.92
N ARG A 126 1.45 -5.68 21.13
CA ARG A 126 2.79 -5.24 21.49
C ARG A 126 3.77 -6.30 21.02
N ASN A 127 4.52 -5.94 19.97
CA ASN A 127 5.90 -6.36 19.80
C ASN A 127 6.25 -7.83 19.57
N LYS A 128 6.33 -8.18 18.33
CA LYS A 128 7.41 -9.10 17.91
C LYS A 128 8.51 -8.22 17.30
N SER A 129 9.77 -8.57 17.50
CA SER A 129 10.88 -7.84 16.88
C SER A 129 10.74 -7.84 15.36
N TRP A 130 10.73 -6.66 14.76
CA TRP A 130 10.69 -6.45 13.30
C TRP A 130 12.06 -6.52 12.66
N LEU A 131 13.06 -7.00 13.38
CA LEU A 131 14.45 -7.04 12.93
C LEU A 131 14.60 -7.62 11.53
N GLN A 132 13.95 -8.76 11.27
CA GLN A 132 14.06 -9.44 9.97
C GLN A 132 13.38 -8.66 8.85
N GLU A 133 12.19 -8.11 9.09
CA GLU A 133 11.46 -7.31 8.11
C GLU A 133 12.21 -6.03 7.73
N ILE A 134 12.73 -5.31 8.74
CA ILE A 134 13.50 -4.08 8.51
C ILE A 134 14.82 -4.39 7.79
N ALA A 135 15.52 -5.45 8.18
CA ALA A 135 16.75 -5.89 7.52
C ALA A 135 16.50 -6.30 6.06
N GLU A 136 15.37 -6.95 5.78
CA GLU A 136 14.95 -7.29 4.42
C GLU A 136 14.69 -6.04 3.58
N MET A 137 13.92 -5.08 4.11
CA MET A 137 13.67 -3.80 3.45
C MET A 137 14.98 -3.07 3.13
N GLU A 138 15.88 -2.97 4.11
CA GLU A 138 17.17 -2.30 3.94
C GLU A 138 18.03 -2.98 2.88
N SER A 139 18.16 -4.31 2.93
CA SER A 139 18.99 -5.09 2.02
C SER A 139 18.57 -4.98 0.55
N LYS A 140 17.27 -4.89 0.30
CA LYS A 140 16.70 -4.83 -1.05
C LYS A 140 16.59 -3.42 -1.60
N TYR A 141 16.57 -2.38 -0.75
CA TYR A 141 16.28 -1.02 -1.13
C TYR A 141 17.14 -0.48 -2.29
N LYS A 142 18.46 -0.67 -2.22
CA LYS A 142 19.36 -0.20 -3.28
C LYS A 142 19.06 -0.86 -4.63
N GLY A 143 18.74 -2.16 -4.62
CA GLY A 143 18.36 -2.89 -5.82
C GLY A 143 17.06 -2.41 -6.42
N LEU A 144 16.04 -2.18 -5.58
CA LEU A 144 14.75 -1.63 -6.00
C LEU A 144 14.90 -0.25 -6.63
N VAL A 145 15.68 0.65 -5.97
CA VAL A 145 15.96 1.99 -6.51
C VAL A 145 16.67 1.91 -7.87
N ARG A 146 17.67 1.06 -8.01
CA ARG A 146 18.38 0.87 -9.28
C ARG A 146 17.43 0.42 -10.39
N GLU A 147 16.57 -0.54 -10.12
CA GLU A 147 15.65 -1.10 -11.12
C GLU A 147 14.62 -0.07 -11.57
N ILE A 148 13.95 0.58 -10.62
CA ILE A 148 12.93 1.58 -10.95
C ILE A 148 13.51 2.82 -11.64
N SER A 149 14.77 3.16 -11.35
CA SER A 149 15.46 4.30 -11.97
C SER A 149 15.72 4.13 -13.47
N LYS A 150 15.61 2.90 -14.00
CA LYS A 150 15.71 2.66 -15.44
C LYS A 150 14.53 3.28 -16.18
N GLU A 151 13.32 3.19 -15.61
CA GLU A 151 12.09 3.73 -16.18
C GLU A 151 11.78 5.16 -15.67
N TYR A 152 12.18 5.46 -14.42
CA TYR A 152 11.90 6.75 -13.77
C TYR A 152 13.18 7.40 -13.24
N PRO A 153 14.08 7.87 -14.15
CA PRO A 153 15.36 8.44 -13.74
C PRO A 153 15.19 9.79 -13.04
N GLY A 154 16.15 10.13 -12.19
CA GLY A 154 16.23 11.46 -11.55
C GLY A 154 15.27 11.70 -10.37
N ARG A 155 14.45 10.71 -9.98
CA ARG A 155 13.55 10.83 -8.84
C ARG A 155 14.32 10.71 -7.52
N LYS A 156 13.79 11.35 -6.47
CA LYS A 156 14.17 11.10 -5.07
C LYS A 156 13.42 9.89 -4.56
N PHE A 157 14.11 9.00 -3.85
CA PHE A 157 13.52 7.75 -3.39
C PHE A 157 13.36 7.75 -1.87
N LYS A 158 12.26 7.14 -1.40
CA LYS A 158 12.05 6.87 0.02
C LYS A 158 11.33 5.54 0.21
N TYR A 159 11.79 4.76 1.20
CA TYR A 159 11.05 3.61 1.70
C TYR A 159 10.25 4.05 2.92
N ILE A 160 9.00 3.59 3.01
CA ILE A 160 8.07 3.86 4.10
C ILE A 160 7.58 2.53 4.65
N PHE A 161 7.60 2.38 5.95
CA PHE A 161 6.97 1.28 6.64
C PHE A 161 5.71 1.81 7.34
N ALA A 162 4.54 1.41 6.85
CA ALA A 162 3.24 1.77 7.39
C ALA A 162 2.66 0.63 8.20
N THR A 163 2.22 0.89 9.43
CA THR A 163 1.63 -0.14 10.28
C THR A 163 0.29 0.30 10.87
N LYS A 164 -0.58 -0.68 11.14
CA LYS A 164 -1.84 -0.48 11.83
C LYS A 164 -2.03 -1.54 12.90
N ASN A 165 -2.47 -1.10 14.07
CA ASN A 165 -2.59 -1.93 15.28
C ASN A 165 -1.28 -2.54 15.77
N TYR A 166 -0.13 -1.94 15.44
CA TYR A 166 1.19 -2.35 15.92
C TYR A 166 1.85 -1.29 16.78
N VAL A 167 2.55 -1.73 17.82
CA VAL A 167 3.46 -0.86 18.60
C VAL A 167 4.89 -1.30 18.34
N LEU A 168 5.64 -0.47 17.63
CA LEU A 168 7.07 -0.66 17.50
C LEU A 168 7.81 -0.34 18.80
N GLY A 169 8.72 -1.21 19.21
CA GLY A 169 9.67 -0.92 20.28
C GLY A 169 10.68 0.17 19.89
N SER A 170 11.36 0.77 20.89
CA SER A 170 12.39 1.78 20.62
C SER A 170 13.48 1.25 19.69
N GLN A 171 13.95 0.02 19.91
CA GLN A 171 14.98 -0.60 19.09
C GLN A 171 14.58 -0.76 17.61
N ASP A 172 13.31 -1.06 17.32
CA ASP A 172 12.85 -1.19 15.94
C ASP A 172 12.71 0.19 15.28
N ARG A 173 12.29 1.20 16.02
CA ARG A 173 12.30 2.60 15.56
C ARG A 173 13.71 3.09 15.25
N ASP A 174 14.67 2.79 16.11
CA ASP A 174 16.09 3.12 15.89
C ASP A 174 16.64 2.42 14.63
N ARG A 175 16.28 1.16 14.40
CA ARG A 175 16.66 0.42 13.19
C ARG A 175 16.08 1.07 11.93
N LEU A 176 14.79 1.42 11.92
CA LEU A 176 14.16 2.13 10.80
C LEU A 176 14.86 3.46 10.53
N ALA A 177 15.14 4.24 11.57
CA ALA A 177 15.85 5.51 11.44
C ALA A 177 17.26 5.33 10.85
N ASN A 178 18.02 4.34 11.33
CA ASN A 178 19.36 4.00 10.83
C ASN A 178 19.32 3.54 9.36
N ALA A 179 18.32 2.75 8.99
CA ALA A 179 18.08 2.32 7.60
C ALA A 179 17.50 3.44 6.72
N LYS A 180 17.22 4.63 7.27
CA LYS A 180 16.58 5.77 6.59
C LYS A 180 15.20 5.43 6.02
N ILE A 181 14.51 4.44 6.60
CA ILE A 181 13.13 4.07 6.30
C ILE A 181 12.21 4.96 7.13
N ALA A 182 11.26 5.63 6.50
CA ALA A 182 10.25 6.41 7.21
C ALA A 182 9.24 5.47 7.86
N TYR A 183 8.75 5.82 9.04
CA TYR A 183 7.75 5.04 9.75
C TYR A 183 6.44 5.80 9.87
N PHE A 184 5.36 5.14 9.46
CA PHE A 184 3.99 5.62 9.57
C PHE A 184 3.22 4.68 10.49
N ASP A 185 2.92 5.14 11.69
CA ASP A 185 2.02 4.46 12.63
C ASP A 185 0.56 4.85 12.39
N ASP A 186 -0.35 4.31 13.21
CA ASP A 186 -1.79 4.60 13.13
C ASP A 186 -2.09 6.10 13.14
N GLU A 187 -1.39 6.86 13.96
CA GLU A 187 -1.58 8.32 14.08
C GLU A 187 -1.12 9.02 12.82
N THR A 188 0.02 8.63 12.28
CA THR A 188 0.59 9.20 11.06
C THR A 188 -0.29 8.89 9.83
N VAL A 189 -0.76 7.65 9.70
CA VAL A 189 -1.68 7.27 8.62
C VAL A 189 -2.99 8.04 8.72
N SER A 190 -3.59 8.11 9.93
CA SER A 190 -4.82 8.87 10.19
C SER A 190 -4.65 10.35 9.91
N TYR A 191 -3.51 10.92 10.28
CA TYR A 191 -3.16 12.32 9.99
C TYR A 191 -3.12 12.60 8.48
N TYR A 192 -2.41 11.80 7.69
CA TYR A 192 -2.33 12.00 6.24
C TYR A 192 -3.66 11.73 5.55
N LYS A 193 -4.47 10.80 6.04
CA LYS A 193 -5.83 10.57 5.57
C LYS A 193 -6.70 11.81 5.76
N ALA A 194 -6.73 12.37 6.97
CA ALA A 194 -7.48 13.60 7.25
C ALA A 194 -6.95 14.78 6.43
N LEU A 195 -5.62 14.89 6.31
CA LEU A 195 -4.98 15.97 5.57
C LEU A 195 -5.37 15.94 4.09
N VAL A 196 -5.37 14.77 3.45
CA VAL A 196 -5.72 14.64 2.04
C VAL A 196 -7.22 14.85 1.79
N ASP A 197 -8.07 14.52 2.75
CA ASP A 197 -9.52 14.78 2.64
C ASP A 197 -9.83 16.29 2.71
N HIS A 198 -8.96 17.10 3.35
CA HIS A 198 -9.11 18.55 3.41
C HIS A 198 -8.36 19.31 2.32
N LEU A 199 -7.14 18.88 1.97
CA LEU A 199 -6.25 19.63 1.09
C LEU A 199 -6.10 18.98 -0.30
N GLY A 200 -6.63 17.77 -0.51
CA GLY A 200 -6.45 17.03 -1.75
C GLY A 200 -4.96 16.86 -2.11
N SER A 201 -4.62 17.12 -3.36
CA SER A 201 -3.23 16.99 -3.85
C SER A 201 -2.23 17.93 -3.18
N ALA A 202 -2.66 19.02 -2.56
CA ALA A 202 -1.76 19.92 -1.82
C ALA A 202 -1.16 19.26 -0.57
N ALA A 203 -1.79 18.22 -0.01
CA ALA A 203 -1.27 17.43 1.09
C ALA A 203 0.10 16.79 0.77
N ARG A 204 0.37 16.52 -0.52
CA ARG A 204 1.64 15.97 -1.00
C ARG A 204 2.85 16.82 -0.61
N TYR A 205 2.73 18.14 -0.67
CA TYR A 205 3.84 19.03 -0.30
C TYR A 205 4.27 18.88 1.15
N GLN A 206 3.31 18.70 2.06
CA GLN A 206 3.62 18.46 3.47
C GLN A 206 4.25 17.09 3.69
N LEU A 207 3.74 16.04 3.02
CA LEU A 207 4.35 14.71 3.05
C LEU A 207 5.80 14.75 2.57
N LEU A 208 6.04 15.28 1.38
CA LEU A 208 7.38 15.32 0.78
C LEU A 208 8.33 16.19 1.61
N GLY A 209 7.84 17.32 2.15
CA GLY A 209 8.58 18.17 3.09
C GLY A 209 9.06 17.37 4.31
N SER A 210 8.21 16.56 4.92
CA SER A 210 8.58 15.73 6.08
C SER A 210 9.55 14.60 5.71
N LEU A 211 9.35 13.92 4.58
CA LEU A 211 10.18 12.80 4.16
C LEU A 211 11.59 13.19 3.74
N PHE A 212 11.77 14.40 3.20
CA PHE A 212 13.02 14.85 2.59
C PHE A 212 13.65 16.08 3.29
N ALA A 213 13.09 16.53 4.44
CA ALA A 213 13.55 17.73 5.15
C ALA A 213 15.04 17.70 5.52
N HIS A 214 15.63 16.52 5.74
CA HIS A 214 17.01 16.35 6.18
C HIS A 214 18.00 16.02 5.05
N GLN A 215 17.60 16.13 3.78
CA GLN A 215 18.50 15.87 2.64
C GLN A 215 19.18 17.13 2.09
N LYS A 216 19.02 18.29 2.78
CA LYS A 216 19.75 19.52 2.46
C LYS A 216 21.00 19.63 3.36
N GLN A 217 21.98 18.75 3.16
CA GLN A 217 23.36 18.98 3.57
C GLN A 217 24.30 18.36 2.53
#